data_41ea1b3b31b7e6ac79df1502dad50d97
#
_entry.id   41ea1b3b31b7e6ac79df1502dad50d97
#
_cell.length_a   1.000
_cell.length_b   1.000
_cell.length_c   1.000
_cell.angle_alpha   90.00
_cell.angle_beta   90.00
_cell.angle_gamma   90.00
#
_symmetry.space_group_name_H-M   'P 1'
#
loop_
_entity.id
_entity.type
_entity.pdbx_description
1 polymer ?
#
loop_
_entity_poly.entity_id
_entity_poly.type
_entity_poly.pdbx_seq_one_letter_code
_entity_poly.pdbx_strand_id
1 'polypeptide(L)'
;MIYSIGYQKLDQKRLIEILKAHRVEVLVDVRSRPYGRMPVFNCNAMERWLPSAGIDYLWKGDILGGFAPIEEEAIKWLADFGRERTVCIICMEADPEKCHRKTEVARRIKACRVGVEHIGTSALRAVY
;
A
#
# COMPACT_ATOMS: atom_id res chain seq x y z
N MET A 1 -10.63 0.52 7.14
CA MET A 1 -9.35 1.09 7.63
C MET A 1 -8.30 1.05 6.54
N ILE A 2 -7.62 2.15 6.29
CA ILE A 2 -6.59 2.23 5.26
C ILE A 2 -5.24 2.54 5.89
N TYR A 3 -4.27 1.69 5.63
CA TYR A 3 -2.86 1.92 5.95
C TYR A 3 -2.07 2.19 4.68
N SER A 4 -0.88 2.76 4.85
CA SER A 4 0.10 2.85 3.76
C SER A 4 1.46 2.34 4.25
N ILE A 5 2.26 1.78 3.36
CA ILE A 5 3.59 1.28 3.67
C ILE A 5 4.51 1.43 2.46
N GLY A 6 5.81 1.63 2.73
CA GLY A 6 6.86 1.56 1.72
C GLY A 6 7.75 0.34 1.99
N TYR A 7 8.04 -0.43 0.96
CA TYR A 7 8.80 -1.67 1.14
C TYR A 7 10.32 -1.52 1.04
N GLN A 8 10.82 -0.34 0.75
CA GLN A 8 12.23 -0.09 0.42
C GLN A 8 13.24 -0.69 1.42
N LYS A 9 12.88 -0.73 2.70
CA LYS A 9 13.74 -1.23 3.78
C LYS A 9 13.28 -2.55 4.36
N LEU A 10 12.40 -3.26 3.66
CA LEU A 10 11.81 -4.50 4.13
C LEU A 10 12.22 -5.67 3.25
N ASP A 11 12.16 -6.88 3.82
CA ASP A 11 12.15 -8.13 3.06
C ASP A 11 10.73 -8.70 3.03
N GLN A 12 10.54 -9.79 2.31
CA GLN A 12 9.23 -10.44 2.17
C GLN A 12 8.65 -10.85 3.51
N LYS A 13 9.44 -11.52 4.33
CA LYS A 13 9.01 -12.01 5.64
C LYS A 13 8.55 -10.88 6.53
N ARG A 14 9.31 -9.79 6.56
CA ARG A 14 9.01 -8.62 7.38
C ARG A 14 7.74 -7.93 6.94
N LEU A 15 7.55 -7.79 5.62
CA LEU A 15 6.32 -7.20 5.09
C LEU A 15 5.10 -8.02 5.50
N ILE A 16 5.17 -9.34 5.39
CA ILE A 16 4.07 -10.22 5.82
C ILE A 16 3.78 -10.04 7.31
N GLU A 17 4.80 -10.01 8.14
CA GLU A 17 4.64 -9.82 9.60
C GLU A 17 3.93 -8.51 9.91
N ILE A 18 4.34 -7.42 9.26
CA ILE A 18 3.76 -6.09 9.46
C ILE A 18 2.29 -6.07 9.03
N LEU A 19 2.00 -6.60 7.86
CA LEU A 19 0.63 -6.63 7.34
C LEU A 19 -0.29 -7.45 8.25
N LYS A 20 0.17 -8.58 8.73
CA LYS A 20 -0.60 -9.41 9.66
C LYS A 20 -0.79 -8.75 11.02
N ALA A 21 0.22 -8.06 11.52
CA ALA A 21 0.13 -7.32 12.79
C ALA A 21 -0.94 -6.23 12.74
N HIS A 22 -1.15 -5.65 11.57
CA HIS A 22 -2.18 -4.63 11.33
C HIS A 22 -3.50 -5.22 10.83
N ARG A 23 -3.60 -6.54 10.75
CA ARG A 23 -4.80 -7.25 10.27
C ARG A 23 -5.22 -6.85 8.86
N VAL A 24 -4.25 -6.58 8.01
CA VAL A 24 -4.50 -6.19 6.63
C VAL A 24 -5.10 -7.37 5.85
N GLU A 25 -6.20 -7.12 5.19
CA GLU A 25 -6.89 -8.11 4.36
C GLU A 25 -6.45 -8.03 2.91
N VAL A 26 -6.22 -6.81 2.42
CA VAL A 26 -5.89 -6.56 1.01
C VAL A 26 -4.72 -5.58 0.92
N LEU A 27 -3.72 -5.93 0.11
CA LEU A 27 -2.65 -5.01 -0.25
C LEU A 27 -2.96 -4.42 -1.62
N VAL A 28 -3.12 -3.11 -1.68
CA VAL A 28 -3.39 -2.37 -2.93
C VAL A 28 -2.09 -1.73 -3.40
N ASP A 29 -1.60 -2.18 -4.53
CA ASP A 29 -0.36 -1.70 -5.12
C ASP A 29 -0.63 -0.47 -5.99
N VAL A 30 -0.13 0.69 -5.57
CA VAL A 30 -0.36 1.96 -6.27
C VAL A 30 0.81 2.33 -7.19
N ARG A 31 1.76 1.43 -7.41
CA ARG A 31 2.91 1.71 -8.27
C ARG A 31 2.50 1.64 -9.75
N SER A 32 2.84 2.67 -10.50
CA SER A 32 2.58 2.69 -11.96
C SER A 32 3.37 1.60 -12.68
N ARG A 33 4.61 1.35 -12.23
CA ARG A 33 5.49 0.30 -12.76
C ARG A 33 5.90 -0.61 -11.62
N PRO A 34 5.14 -1.68 -11.36
CA PRO A 34 5.38 -2.55 -10.20
C PRO A 34 6.49 -3.59 -10.47
N TYR A 35 7.62 -3.13 -11.01
CA TYR A 35 8.80 -3.93 -11.29
C TYR A 35 10.04 -3.13 -10.90
N GLY A 36 11.02 -3.77 -10.31
CA GLY A 36 12.21 -3.06 -9.88
C GLY A 36 13.37 -3.98 -9.50
N ARG A 37 14.31 -3.42 -8.76
CA ARG A 37 15.54 -4.09 -8.34
C ARG A 37 15.33 -5.20 -7.32
N MET A 38 14.19 -5.25 -6.69
CA MET A 38 13.85 -6.26 -5.69
C MET A 38 12.78 -7.18 -6.27
N PRO A 39 13.17 -8.26 -6.98
CA PRO A 39 12.21 -9.10 -7.71
C PRO A 39 11.09 -9.67 -6.87
N VAL A 40 11.34 -9.90 -5.57
CA VAL A 40 10.33 -10.44 -4.66
C VAL A 40 9.13 -9.48 -4.51
N PHE A 41 9.34 -8.18 -4.76
CA PHE A 41 8.28 -7.17 -4.69
C PHE A 41 7.71 -6.80 -6.07
N ASN A 42 8.08 -7.50 -7.12
CA ASN A 42 7.44 -7.31 -8.42
C ASN A 42 6.01 -7.83 -8.36
N CYS A 43 5.10 -7.23 -9.14
CA CYS A 43 3.67 -7.56 -9.05
C CYS A 43 3.39 -9.03 -9.31
N ASN A 44 4.06 -9.65 -10.27
CA ASN A 44 3.86 -11.07 -10.58
C ASN A 44 4.33 -11.98 -9.43
N ALA A 45 5.33 -11.57 -8.66
CA ALA A 45 5.75 -12.31 -7.47
C ALA A 45 4.75 -12.15 -6.34
N MET A 46 4.33 -10.91 -6.07
CA MET A 46 3.40 -10.60 -4.98
C MET A 46 2.03 -11.23 -5.19
N GLU A 47 1.59 -11.35 -6.43
CA GLU A 47 0.35 -12.06 -6.78
C GLU A 47 0.36 -13.53 -6.33
N ARG A 48 1.54 -14.11 -6.17
CA ARG A 48 1.70 -15.50 -5.74
C ARG A 48 1.83 -15.62 -4.23
N TRP A 49 2.77 -14.87 -3.62
CA TRP A 49 3.07 -15.12 -2.20
C TRP A 49 2.14 -14.41 -1.23
N LEU A 50 1.49 -13.30 -1.60
CA LEU A 50 0.53 -12.63 -0.72
C LEU A 50 -0.72 -13.48 -0.46
N PRO A 51 -1.40 -14.03 -1.49
CA PRO A 51 -2.53 -14.93 -1.23
C PRO A 51 -2.14 -16.16 -0.40
N SER A 52 -0.93 -16.68 -0.59
CA SER A 52 -0.43 -17.79 0.22
C SER A 52 -0.28 -17.40 1.70
N ALA A 53 -0.11 -16.13 1.99
CA ALA A 53 -0.06 -15.60 3.36
C ALA A 53 -1.44 -15.17 3.88
N GLY A 54 -2.50 -15.36 3.10
CA GLY A 54 -3.85 -14.98 3.49
C GLY A 54 -4.19 -13.52 3.22
N ILE A 55 -3.42 -12.85 2.37
CA ILE A 55 -3.61 -11.42 2.05
C ILE A 55 -3.88 -11.31 0.55
N ASP A 56 -4.99 -10.68 0.18
CA ASP A 56 -5.30 -10.43 -1.22
C ASP A 56 -4.37 -9.36 -1.80
N TYR A 57 -4.08 -9.45 -3.07
CA TYR A 57 -3.25 -8.48 -3.78
C TYR A 57 -4.01 -7.89 -4.96
N LEU A 58 -4.08 -6.56 -5.04
CA LEU A 58 -4.68 -5.85 -6.16
C LEU A 58 -3.69 -4.80 -6.68
N TRP A 59 -3.34 -4.90 -7.96
CA TRP A 59 -2.58 -3.82 -8.60
C TRP A 59 -3.55 -2.78 -9.15
N LYS A 60 -3.38 -1.54 -8.68
CA LYS A 60 -4.20 -0.39 -9.08
C LYS A 60 -3.32 0.80 -9.49
N GLY A 61 -2.09 0.52 -9.91
CA GLY A 61 -1.18 1.56 -10.38
C GLY A 61 -1.63 2.24 -11.67
N ASP A 62 -2.54 1.62 -12.43
CA ASP A 62 -3.14 2.21 -13.61
C ASP A 62 -4.05 3.40 -13.27
N ILE A 63 -4.73 3.37 -12.12
CA ILE A 63 -5.66 4.43 -11.71
C ILE A 63 -5.16 5.26 -10.52
N LEU A 64 -4.21 4.74 -9.73
CA LEU A 64 -3.68 5.41 -8.55
C LEU A 64 -2.20 5.74 -8.65
N GLY A 65 -1.56 5.44 -9.78
CA GLY A 65 -0.14 5.68 -9.99
C GLY A 65 0.20 7.14 -10.30
N GLY A 66 1.49 7.46 -10.27
CA GLY A 66 1.98 8.83 -10.41
C GLY A 66 2.23 9.31 -11.83
N PHE A 67 1.99 8.49 -12.87
CA PHE A 67 2.26 8.89 -14.25
C PHE A 67 1.08 9.52 -14.97
N ALA A 68 -0.08 9.56 -14.33
CA ALA A 68 -1.27 10.20 -14.85
C ALA A 68 -2.05 10.83 -13.70
N PRO A 69 -2.87 11.85 -13.95
CA PRO A 69 -3.74 12.40 -12.91
C PRO A 69 -4.64 11.32 -12.32
N ILE A 70 -4.79 11.34 -11.01
CA ILE A 70 -5.67 10.40 -10.32
C ILE A 70 -7.11 10.91 -10.39
N GLU A 71 -7.98 10.14 -11.04
CA GLU A 71 -9.37 10.47 -11.17
C GLU A 71 -10.11 10.39 -9.84
N GLU A 72 -11.16 11.21 -9.70
CA GLU A 72 -11.98 11.25 -8.49
C GLU A 72 -12.61 9.89 -8.18
N GLU A 73 -13.00 9.16 -9.22
CA GLU A 73 -13.62 7.84 -9.08
C GLU A 73 -12.67 6.80 -8.45
N ALA A 74 -11.37 6.90 -8.75
CA ALA A 74 -10.37 6.02 -8.15
C ALA A 74 -10.25 6.29 -6.65
N ILE A 75 -10.28 7.55 -6.25
CA ILE A 75 -10.23 7.93 -4.83
C ILE A 75 -11.49 7.45 -4.11
N LYS A 76 -12.65 7.63 -4.70
CA LYS A 76 -13.91 7.16 -4.12
C LYS A 76 -13.92 5.65 -3.97
N TRP A 77 -13.45 4.94 -4.99
CA TRP A 77 -13.34 3.48 -4.93
C TRP A 77 -12.49 3.04 -3.75
N LEU A 78 -11.32 3.65 -3.59
CA LEU A 78 -10.40 3.28 -2.51
C LEU A 78 -10.98 3.64 -1.14
N ALA A 79 -11.61 4.79 -1.00
CA ALA A 79 -12.25 5.20 0.24
C ALA A 79 -13.37 4.23 0.64
N ASP A 80 -14.22 3.86 -0.29
CA ASP A 80 -15.32 2.91 -0.05
C ASP A 80 -14.78 1.52 0.30
N PHE A 81 -13.77 1.08 -0.42
CA PHE A 81 -13.12 -0.20 -0.16
C PHE A 81 -12.51 -0.23 1.23
N GLY A 82 -11.87 0.85 1.65
CA GLY A 82 -11.28 0.96 2.98
C GLY A 82 -12.29 1.06 4.11
N ARG A 83 -13.52 1.47 3.82
CA ARG A 83 -14.60 1.45 4.82
C ARG A 83 -15.06 0.02 5.11
N GLU A 84 -15.01 -0.85 4.11
CA GLU A 84 -15.50 -2.23 4.22
C GLU A 84 -14.40 -3.22 4.60
N ARG A 85 -13.15 -2.93 4.26
CA ARG A 85 -12.02 -3.83 4.44
C ARG A 85 -10.85 -3.12 5.10
N THR A 86 -9.95 -3.91 5.69
CA THR A 86 -8.66 -3.39 6.14
C THR A 86 -7.67 -3.47 4.98
N VAL A 87 -7.31 -2.32 4.45
CA VAL A 87 -6.51 -2.18 3.23
C VAL A 87 -5.19 -1.51 3.55
N CYS A 88 -4.11 -1.97 2.92
CA CYS A 88 -2.83 -1.29 2.95
C CYS A 88 -2.44 -0.91 1.52
N ILE A 89 -2.15 0.36 1.27
CA ILE A 89 -1.57 0.78 -0.02
C ILE A 89 -0.05 0.68 0.08
N ILE A 90 0.59 0.16 -0.95
CA ILE A 90 2.04 -0.05 -0.97
C ILE A 90 2.70 0.69 -2.11
N CYS A 91 3.85 1.31 -1.81
CA CYS A 91 4.79 1.84 -2.79
C CYS A 91 6.21 1.51 -2.34
N MET A 92 7.22 1.93 -3.11
CA MET A 92 8.61 1.66 -2.77
C MET A 92 9.11 2.53 -1.61
N GLU A 93 8.83 3.82 -1.62
CA GLU A 93 9.40 4.79 -0.70
C GLU A 93 8.95 4.56 0.74
N ALA A 94 9.92 4.35 1.63
CA ALA A 94 9.65 4.11 3.05
C ALA A 94 9.18 5.37 3.79
N ASP A 95 9.66 6.55 3.38
CA ASP A 95 9.25 7.82 3.98
C ASP A 95 8.01 8.35 3.27
N PRO A 96 6.84 8.40 3.92
CA PRO A 96 5.62 8.86 3.28
C PRO A 96 5.71 10.30 2.78
N GLU A 97 6.52 11.15 3.41
CA GLU A 97 6.71 12.54 2.97
C GLU A 97 7.42 12.64 1.63
N LYS A 98 8.22 11.64 1.28
CA LYS A 98 8.94 11.59 0.00
C LYS A 98 8.16 10.92 -1.11
N CYS A 99 7.04 10.30 -0.81
CA CYS A 99 6.20 9.63 -1.79
C CYS A 99 4.99 10.49 -2.13
N HIS A 100 5.08 11.23 -3.22
CA HIS A 100 4.01 12.13 -3.66
C HIS A 100 2.67 11.40 -3.87
N ARG A 101 2.72 10.17 -4.39
CA ARG A 101 1.51 9.38 -4.62
C ARG A 101 0.78 9.04 -3.32
N LYS A 102 1.53 8.54 -2.32
CA LYS A 102 0.93 8.24 -1.00
C LYS A 102 0.37 9.50 -0.36
N THR A 103 1.12 10.59 -0.43
CA THR A 103 0.71 11.86 0.16
C THR A 103 -0.56 12.39 -0.52
N GLU A 104 -0.59 12.39 -1.85
CA GLU A 104 -1.75 12.85 -2.60
C GLU A 104 -2.97 11.96 -2.36
N VAL A 105 -2.79 10.64 -2.45
CA VAL A 105 -3.87 9.69 -2.22
C VAL A 105 -4.43 9.83 -0.81
N ALA A 106 -3.56 9.88 0.20
CA ALA A 106 -3.97 10.04 1.59
C ALA A 106 -4.76 11.34 1.82
N ARG A 107 -4.27 12.44 1.26
CA ARG A 107 -4.93 13.74 1.39
C ARG A 107 -6.34 13.73 0.77
N ARG A 108 -6.45 13.14 -0.41
CA ARG A 108 -7.73 13.10 -1.14
C ARG A 108 -8.72 12.13 -0.49
N ILE A 109 -8.25 11.01 0.04
CA ILE A 109 -9.09 10.07 0.78
C ILE A 109 -9.61 10.71 2.06
N LYS A 110 -8.78 11.49 2.74
CA LYS A 110 -9.19 12.21 3.93
C LYS A 110 -10.38 13.15 3.67
N ALA A 111 -10.43 13.74 2.47
CA ALA A 111 -11.58 14.54 2.05
C ALA A 111 -12.87 13.71 1.93
N CYS A 112 -12.76 12.39 1.76
CA CYS A 112 -13.88 11.45 1.80
C CYS A 112 -14.20 10.98 3.22
N ARG A 113 -13.60 11.59 4.24
CA ARG A 113 -13.77 11.26 5.67
C ARG A 113 -13.26 9.86 6.04
N VAL A 114 -12.24 9.39 5.31
CA VAL A 114 -11.53 8.14 5.62
C VAL A 114 -10.07 8.50 5.92
N GLY A 115 -9.57 8.09 7.08
CA GLY A 115 -8.18 8.32 7.44
C GLY A 115 -7.24 7.31 6.83
N VAL A 116 -6.01 7.74 6.56
CA VAL A 116 -4.93 6.84 6.14
C VAL A 116 -3.83 6.92 7.20
N GLU A 117 -3.45 5.77 7.74
CA GLU A 117 -2.35 5.67 8.70
C GLU A 117 -1.11 5.13 8.01
N HIS A 118 -0.04 5.92 8.01
CA HIS A 118 1.24 5.51 7.43
C HIS A 118 2.02 4.63 8.41
N ILE A 119 2.39 3.43 7.96
CA ILE A 119 3.18 2.51 8.77
C ILE A 119 4.65 2.86 8.62
N GLY A 120 5.29 3.30 9.71
CA GLY A 120 6.70 3.61 9.72
C GLY A 120 7.53 2.35 9.99
N THR A 121 8.47 2.02 9.10
CA THR A 121 9.29 0.83 9.23
C THR A 121 10.26 0.92 10.41
N SER A 122 10.77 2.10 10.73
CA SER A 122 11.66 2.32 11.87
C SER A 122 10.94 2.17 13.21
N ALA A 123 9.68 2.60 13.32
CA ALA A 123 8.88 2.44 14.52
C ALA A 123 8.61 0.96 14.83
N LEU A 124 8.38 0.16 13.80
CA LEU A 124 8.16 -1.27 13.94
C LEU A 124 9.42 -2.01 14.39
N ARG A 125 10.60 -1.51 14.03
CA ARG A 125 11.88 -2.08 14.51
C ARG A 125 12.06 -1.88 16.00
N ALA A 126 11.57 -0.80 16.57
CA ALA A 126 11.69 -0.54 18.00
C ALA A 126 10.87 -1.52 18.86
N VAL A 127 9.87 -2.15 18.30
CA VAL A 127 9.00 -3.11 18.97
C VAL A 127 9.63 -4.52 19.03
N TYR A 128 10.58 -4.76 18.15
CA TYR A 128 11.26 -6.06 18.04
C TYR A 128 12.72 -5.97 18.43
#